data_3f074401616a178c57b5d4d1b641d0f6
#
_entry.id   3f074401616a178c57b5d4d1b641d0f6
#
_cell.length_a   1.000
_cell.length_b   1.000
_cell.length_c   1.000
_cell.angle_alpha   90.00
_cell.angle_beta   90.00
_cell.angle_gamma   90.00
#
_symmetry.space_group_name_H-M   'P 1'
#
loop_
_entity.id
_entity.type
_entity.pdbx_description
1 polymer ?
#
loop_
_entity_poly.entity_id
_entity_poly.type
_entity_poly.pdbx_seq_one_letter_code
_entity_poly.pdbx_strand_id
1 'polypeptide(L)'
;MRIVDSARLWFAEGNSDKVYEVDLVEVATDQYVVNFRYGRRGTALRDGTKTANPVSLAKARAVFESLVQEKRAGGYRDGNATVTPTPLAGDPYRTGPVVAAVPLEVQHIVRRLNQGRRRQPTIPYDVRRAETLGHVAAEPALLELLRGCAATDTAFAAQLIPALAHCGTSRSLSNLASYVVSPQLGTLARCASMMIAQRVGGSADTYARCVAPLLAAVQPSLDDDNSTAVIAIATSVMSQALTVGLYLSGHAAARPAVIAVVRTAGPGDQHIVHVLYKLAGLQRDGEMFAICARHIDDQRSTKDNRSAQRYFRRRTVRTLRRLGNAASRDFAPMACAMLLAYRDSDAEPVRHGVFGETWPAFARYHALNYLLHDNKDDLFRGAHDTSAWHQGGQGLSRIELDDAAFPALWKQRPDLLWRLVCGGQLHAAIDFAALTLRSNTGFLASITDDELADTMTDGHRTAQKFAFEFAMQRAMSPTLARGAAASNHSPAHDWVVAWAAQHPSDVAASGTWLALLITGN
;
A
#
# COMPACT_ATOMS: atom_id res chain seq x y z
N MET A 1 7.53 6.76 -20.10
CA MET A 1 9.00 6.74 -20.23
C MET A 1 9.40 5.54 -21.06
N ARG A 2 10.14 5.76 -22.16
CA ARG A 2 10.61 4.72 -23.07
C ARG A 2 12.13 4.83 -23.19
N ILE A 3 12.86 3.72 -22.97
CA ILE A 3 14.30 3.68 -23.24
C ILE A 3 14.49 3.66 -24.76
N VAL A 4 15.21 4.63 -25.27
CA VAL A 4 15.50 4.81 -26.71
C VAL A 4 16.84 4.15 -27.07
N ASP A 5 17.80 4.22 -26.14
CA ASP A 5 19.11 3.61 -26.29
C ASP A 5 19.71 3.28 -24.92
N SER A 6 20.58 2.27 -24.83
CA SER A 6 21.25 1.92 -23.58
C SER A 6 22.64 1.35 -23.84
N ALA A 7 23.60 1.67 -22.96
CA ALA A 7 24.93 1.09 -22.97
C ALA A 7 25.26 0.51 -21.59
N ARG A 8 25.84 -0.67 -21.56
CA ARG A 8 26.33 -1.33 -20.34
C ARG A 8 27.81 -1.59 -20.48
N LEU A 9 28.57 -0.97 -19.60
CA LEU A 9 30.02 -1.00 -19.62
C LEU A 9 30.53 -1.62 -18.33
N TRP A 10 31.63 -2.36 -18.40
CA TRP A 10 32.26 -2.94 -17.24
C TRP A 10 33.77 -2.74 -17.26
N PHE A 11 34.34 -2.60 -16.06
CA PHE A 11 35.77 -2.43 -15.83
C PHE A 11 36.21 -3.46 -14.80
N ALA A 12 37.20 -4.28 -15.15
CA ALA A 12 37.80 -5.25 -14.24
C ALA A 12 39.31 -5.17 -14.37
N GLU A 13 39.97 -4.69 -13.30
CA GLU A 13 41.43 -4.63 -13.21
C GLU A 13 41.85 -4.80 -11.75
N GLY A 14 42.68 -5.78 -11.45
CA GLY A 14 43.07 -6.12 -10.09
C GLY A 14 41.85 -6.44 -9.20
N ASN A 15 41.72 -5.76 -8.07
CA ASN A 15 40.58 -5.89 -7.15
C ASN A 15 39.36 -5.01 -7.52
N SER A 16 39.42 -4.31 -8.64
CA SER A 16 38.37 -3.40 -9.10
C SER A 16 37.48 -4.11 -10.11
N ASP A 17 36.19 -4.25 -9.77
CA ASP A 17 35.15 -4.81 -10.63
C ASP A 17 33.95 -3.86 -10.61
N LYS A 18 33.83 -3.02 -11.64
CA LYS A 18 32.88 -1.91 -11.72
C LYS A 18 31.98 -2.04 -12.93
N VAL A 19 30.73 -1.61 -12.77
CA VAL A 19 29.73 -1.50 -13.83
C VAL A 19 29.34 -0.04 -13.99
N TYR A 20 29.12 0.37 -15.23
CA TYR A 20 28.58 1.66 -15.60
C TYR A 20 27.49 1.45 -16.65
N GLU A 21 26.27 1.82 -16.34
CA GLU A 21 25.11 1.72 -17.21
C GLU A 21 24.65 3.12 -17.60
N VAL A 22 24.30 3.32 -18.87
CA VAL A 22 23.77 4.59 -19.38
C VAL A 22 22.51 4.30 -20.17
N ASP A 23 21.45 5.02 -19.88
CA ASP A 23 20.15 4.91 -20.56
C ASP A 23 19.78 6.28 -21.16
N LEU A 24 19.46 6.32 -22.45
CA LEU A 24 18.78 7.42 -23.12
C LEU A 24 17.28 7.19 -23.02
N VAL A 25 16.56 8.05 -22.33
CA VAL A 25 15.14 7.84 -21.99
C VAL A 25 14.30 8.99 -22.55
N GLU A 26 13.24 8.66 -23.29
CA GLU A 26 12.18 9.59 -23.65
C GLU A 26 11.22 9.74 -22.46
N VAL A 27 11.11 10.96 -21.93
CA VAL A 27 10.27 11.26 -20.76
C VAL A 27 8.94 11.89 -21.17
N ALA A 28 8.90 12.61 -22.29
CA ALA A 28 7.71 13.12 -22.97
C ALA A 28 7.99 13.21 -24.48
N THR A 29 7.00 13.54 -25.29
CA THR A 29 7.16 13.71 -26.75
C THR A 29 8.28 14.71 -27.04
N ASP A 30 9.31 14.27 -27.78
CA ASP A 30 10.52 15.05 -28.13
C ASP A 30 11.34 15.57 -26.94
N GLN A 31 11.16 14.97 -25.75
CA GLN A 31 11.89 15.32 -24.54
C GLN A 31 12.65 14.11 -24.00
N TYR A 32 13.96 14.23 -23.88
CA TYR A 32 14.87 13.14 -23.55
C TYR A 32 15.79 13.49 -22.39
N VAL A 33 16.11 12.49 -21.58
CA VAL A 33 17.11 12.57 -20.50
C VAL A 33 18.13 11.44 -20.65
N VAL A 34 19.36 11.69 -20.17
CA VAL A 34 20.41 10.69 -20.10
C VAL A 34 20.66 10.34 -18.64
N ASN A 35 20.25 9.16 -18.24
CA ASN A 35 20.46 8.61 -16.92
C ASN A 35 21.66 7.67 -16.91
N PHE A 36 22.35 7.59 -15.78
CA PHE A 36 23.45 6.65 -15.61
C PHE A 36 23.41 6.01 -14.23
N ARG A 37 23.94 4.80 -14.16
CA ARG A 37 24.12 4.06 -12.88
C ARG A 37 25.53 3.49 -12.87
N TYR A 38 26.17 3.53 -11.70
CA TYR A 38 27.52 3.02 -11.56
C TYR A 38 27.79 2.46 -10.18
N GLY A 39 28.72 1.53 -10.09
CA GLY A 39 29.10 0.92 -8.83
C GLY A 39 29.97 -0.31 -9.03
N ARG A 40 30.25 -1.01 -7.93
CA ARG A 40 30.91 -2.31 -7.99
C ARG A 40 29.91 -3.35 -8.51
N ARG A 41 30.34 -4.24 -9.41
CA ARG A 41 29.50 -5.30 -9.95
C ARG A 41 28.97 -6.16 -8.80
N GLY A 42 27.64 -6.40 -8.78
CA GLY A 42 26.98 -7.15 -7.72
C GLY A 42 26.63 -6.34 -6.46
N THR A 43 26.86 -5.03 -6.44
CA THR A 43 26.40 -4.12 -5.38
C THR A 43 25.28 -3.20 -5.89
N ALA A 44 24.60 -2.49 -4.97
CA ALA A 44 23.68 -1.43 -5.35
C ALA A 44 24.42 -0.34 -6.13
N LEU A 45 23.95 -0.05 -7.34
CA LEU A 45 24.52 1.00 -8.17
C LEU A 45 24.00 2.36 -7.71
N ARG A 46 24.87 3.35 -7.74
CA ARG A 46 24.49 4.76 -7.59
C ARG A 46 23.97 5.25 -8.91
N ASP A 47 22.87 5.97 -8.91
CA ASP A 47 22.23 6.56 -10.07
C ASP A 47 22.44 8.07 -10.13
N GLY A 48 22.26 8.62 -11.32
CA GLY A 48 22.30 10.04 -11.58
C GLY A 48 21.83 10.37 -12.99
N THR A 49 21.62 11.65 -13.26
CA THR A 49 21.21 12.16 -14.57
C THR A 49 22.24 13.17 -15.08
N LYS A 50 22.67 13.05 -16.34
CA LYS A 50 23.61 13.99 -16.98
C LYS A 50 22.91 15.21 -17.59
N THR A 51 21.63 15.12 -17.87
CA THR A 51 20.80 16.23 -18.37
C THR A 51 19.91 16.73 -17.22
N ALA A 52 20.23 17.88 -16.63
CA ALA A 52 19.47 18.47 -15.52
C ALA A 52 17.99 18.72 -15.87
N ASN A 53 17.71 19.03 -17.15
CA ASN A 53 16.37 19.17 -17.70
C ASN A 53 16.24 18.32 -18.97
N PRO A 54 15.02 17.90 -19.37
CA PRO A 54 14.79 17.22 -20.62
C PRO A 54 15.29 18.06 -21.82
N VAL A 55 15.94 17.42 -22.78
CA VAL A 55 16.53 18.04 -23.97
C VAL A 55 16.05 17.35 -25.26
N SER A 56 16.30 17.92 -26.42
CA SER A 56 16.00 17.28 -27.72
C SER A 56 16.80 15.99 -27.93
N LEU A 57 16.28 15.08 -28.75
CA LEU A 57 16.91 13.78 -29.03
C LEU A 57 18.36 13.94 -29.49
N ALA A 58 18.65 14.89 -30.39
CA ALA A 58 20.00 15.12 -30.89
C ALA A 58 20.98 15.50 -29.77
N LYS A 59 20.57 16.40 -28.88
CA LYS A 59 21.37 16.82 -27.71
C LYS A 59 21.55 15.70 -26.70
N ALA A 60 20.49 14.96 -26.41
CA ALA A 60 20.54 13.82 -25.50
C ALA A 60 21.44 12.70 -26.04
N ARG A 61 21.37 12.41 -27.34
CA ARG A 61 22.24 11.42 -28.02
C ARG A 61 23.70 11.82 -27.95
N ALA A 62 24.04 13.09 -28.22
CA ALA A 62 25.41 13.58 -28.09
C ALA A 62 25.94 13.41 -26.64
N VAL A 63 25.13 13.69 -25.61
CA VAL A 63 25.52 13.48 -24.21
C VAL A 63 25.68 11.99 -23.89
N PHE A 64 24.80 11.13 -24.40
CA PHE A 64 24.86 9.67 -24.23
C PHE A 64 26.16 9.12 -24.86
N GLU A 65 26.45 9.43 -26.12
CA GLU A 65 27.63 8.96 -26.84
C GLU A 65 28.92 9.46 -26.18
N SER A 66 28.98 10.76 -25.83
CA SER A 66 30.12 11.35 -25.13
C SER A 66 30.41 10.63 -23.81
N LEU A 67 29.39 10.31 -23.03
CA LEU A 67 29.53 9.61 -21.74
C LEU A 67 30.02 8.17 -21.94
N VAL A 68 29.49 7.45 -22.94
CA VAL A 68 29.92 6.09 -23.28
C VAL A 68 31.37 6.09 -23.72
N GLN A 69 31.78 7.03 -24.58
CA GLN A 69 33.18 7.16 -25.05
C GLN A 69 34.12 7.53 -23.89
N GLU A 70 33.72 8.45 -23.00
CA GLU A 70 34.51 8.80 -21.80
C GLU A 70 34.85 7.55 -20.98
N LYS A 71 33.85 6.68 -20.78
CA LYS A 71 34.05 5.46 -19.99
C LYS A 71 34.89 4.42 -20.72
N ARG A 72 34.71 4.26 -22.03
CA ARG A 72 35.60 3.40 -22.86
C ARG A 72 37.03 3.86 -22.82
N ALA A 73 37.29 5.14 -22.94
CA ALA A 73 38.62 5.72 -22.80
C ALA A 73 39.22 5.49 -21.38
N GLY A 74 38.35 5.43 -20.36
CA GLY A 74 38.72 5.07 -18.99
C GLY A 74 38.90 3.57 -18.72
N GLY A 75 38.98 2.73 -19.77
CA GLY A 75 39.24 1.28 -19.65
C GLY A 75 38.00 0.42 -19.47
N TYR A 76 36.80 0.98 -19.51
CA TYR A 76 35.57 0.21 -19.53
C TYR A 76 35.37 -0.47 -20.88
N ARG A 77 34.88 -1.71 -20.87
CA ARG A 77 34.58 -2.50 -22.06
C ARG A 77 33.08 -2.74 -22.18
N ASP A 78 32.59 -2.92 -23.41
CA ASP A 78 31.17 -3.24 -23.63
C ASP A 78 30.82 -4.59 -23.02
N GLY A 79 29.82 -4.57 -22.18
CA GLY A 79 29.27 -5.77 -21.56
C GLY A 79 28.21 -6.42 -22.45
N ASN A 80 28.59 -6.97 -23.60
CA ASN A 80 27.73 -7.88 -24.32
C ASN A 80 27.89 -9.28 -23.73
N ALA A 81 27.13 -9.59 -22.73
CA ALA A 81 26.73 -10.96 -22.43
C ALA A 81 25.28 -11.15 -22.86
N THR A 82 25.00 -11.12 -24.15
CA THR A 82 24.00 -12.01 -24.72
C THR A 82 24.55 -13.42 -24.54
N VAL A 83 24.35 -13.99 -23.36
CA VAL A 83 24.28 -15.45 -23.26
C VAL A 83 22.95 -15.79 -23.91
N THR A 84 23.00 -15.99 -25.22
CA THR A 84 21.98 -16.77 -25.93
C THR A 84 22.07 -18.17 -25.29
N PRO A 85 21.03 -18.66 -24.62
CA PRO A 85 21.04 -20.05 -24.21
C PRO A 85 21.02 -20.85 -25.50
N THR A 86 22.09 -21.59 -25.78
CA THR A 86 22.09 -22.62 -26.82
C THR A 86 20.93 -23.58 -26.49
N PRO A 87 19.95 -23.76 -27.38
CA PRO A 87 18.89 -24.72 -27.12
C PRO A 87 19.53 -26.09 -27.07
N LEU A 88 19.48 -26.76 -25.93
CA LEU A 88 19.68 -28.20 -25.84
C LEU A 88 18.58 -28.86 -26.67
N ALA A 89 18.95 -29.36 -27.80
CA ALA A 89 18.08 -30.16 -28.67
C ALA A 89 17.61 -31.40 -27.91
N GLY A 90 16.29 -31.62 -27.89
CA GLY A 90 15.68 -32.93 -27.64
C GLY A 90 15.02 -33.09 -26.27
N ASP A 91 13.88 -32.45 -26.05
CA ASP A 91 12.86 -33.00 -25.14
C ASP A 91 11.47 -32.91 -25.83
N PRO A 92 10.89 -34.02 -26.30
CA PRO A 92 9.62 -34.02 -27.03
C PRO A 92 8.37 -33.88 -26.14
N TYR A 93 8.50 -33.63 -24.82
CA TYR A 93 7.35 -33.58 -23.89
C TYR A 93 7.07 -32.17 -23.30
N ARG A 94 7.46 -31.08 -23.96
CA ARG A 94 7.10 -29.73 -23.52
C ARG A 94 5.87 -29.18 -24.24
N THR A 95 4.69 -29.73 -23.92
CA THR A 95 3.42 -29.04 -24.09
C THR A 95 2.90 -28.61 -22.71
N GLY A 96 3.60 -27.65 -22.08
CA GLY A 96 3.13 -26.97 -20.89
C GLY A 96 2.89 -25.47 -21.21
N PRO A 97 2.03 -24.77 -20.46
CA PRO A 97 1.79 -23.35 -20.67
C PRO A 97 3.11 -22.59 -20.60
N VAL A 98 3.27 -21.58 -21.48
CA VAL A 98 4.43 -20.69 -21.51
C VAL A 98 4.60 -20.09 -20.12
N VAL A 99 5.59 -20.59 -19.37
CA VAL A 99 5.94 -20.03 -18.06
C VAL A 99 6.50 -18.64 -18.34
N ALA A 100 5.80 -17.62 -17.89
CA ALA A 100 6.27 -16.24 -17.98
C ALA A 100 7.70 -16.16 -17.45
N ALA A 101 8.60 -15.54 -18.22
CA ALA A 101 10.01 -15.43 -17.84
C ALA A 101 10.14 -14.77 -16.47
N VAL A 102 10.94 -15.38 -15.57
CA VAL A 102 11.18 -14.83 -14.23
C VAL A 102 11.76 -13.40 -14.37
N PRO A 103 11.16 -12.39 -13.76
CA PRO A 103 11.65 -11.01 -13.84
C PRO A 103 13.13 -10.91 -13.43
N LEU A 104 13.90 -10.08 -14.13
CA LEU A 104 15.34 -9.94 -13.90
C LEU A 104 15.69 -9.59 -12.44
N GLU A 105 14.89 -8.74 -11.82
CA GLU A 105 15.05 -8.38 -10.41
C GLU A 105 14.92 -9.61 -9.50
N VAL A 106 13.93 -10.47 -9.77
CA VAL A 106 13.73 -11.72 -9.01
C VAL A 106 14.91 -12.67 -9.21
N GLN A 107 15.41 -12.80 -10.44
CA GLN A 107 16.62 -13.61 -10.72
C GLN A 107 17.83 -13.11 -9.92
N HIS A 108 18.02 -11.80 -9.84
CA HIS A 108 19.11 -11.21 -9.04
C HIS A 108 18.96 -11.48 -7.55
N ILE A 109 17.74 -11.36 -7.01
CA ILE A 109 17.46 -11.67 -5.61
C ILE A 109 17.74 -13.15 -5.33
N VAL A 110 17.22 -14.06 -6.13
CA VAL A 110 17.44 -15.51 -5.98
C VAL A 110 18.93 -15.86 -6.02
N ARG A 111 19.69 -15.25 -6.95
CA ARG A 111 21.15 -15.44 -7.02
C ARG A 111 21.83 -15.00 -5.73
N ARG A 112 21.48 -13.84 -5.18
CA ARG A 112 22.06 -13.33 -3.93
C ARG A 112 21.67 -14.18 -2.71
N LEU A 113 20.42 -14.62 -2.64
CA LEU A 113 19.94 -15.52 -1.59
C LEU A 113 20.70 -16.87 -1.61
N ASN A 114 20.97 -17.43 -2.79
CA ASN A 114 21.72 -18.69 -2.96
C ASN A 114 23.23 -18.55 -2.66
N GLN A 115 23.82 -17.39 -2.94
CA GLN A 115 25.25 -17.13 -2.73
C GLN A 115 25.57 -16.60 -1.33
N GLY A 116 24.54 -16.08 -0.63
CA GLY A 116 24.70 -15.38 0.62
C GLY A 116 24.93 -16.31 1.81
N ARG A 117 25.97 -16.04 2.59
CA ARG A 117 26.08 -16.57 3.94
C ARG A 117 25.15 -15.76 4.85
N ARG A 118 24.47 -16.40 5.82
CA ARG A 118 23.50 -15.80 6.74
C ARG A 118 23.93 -14.48 7.39
N ARG A 119 25.23 -14.28 7.58
CA ARG A 119 25.80 -13.08 8.21
C ARG A 119 26.06 -11.92 7.25
N GLN A 120 25.75 -12.06 5.96
CA GLN A 120 25.88 -10.93 5.04
C GLN A 120 24.73 -9.92 5.28
N PRO A 121 25.00 -8.64 5.45
CA PRO A 121 23.99 -7.62 5.78
C PRO A 121 22.93 -7.43 4.68
N THR A 122 23.20 -7.89 3.46
CA THR A 122 22.27 -7.82 2.32
C THR A 122 21.17 -8.88 2.37
N ILE A 123 21.36 -10.03 3.00
CA ILE A 123 20.39 -11.13 3.02
C ILE A 123 19.03 -10.71 3.61
N PRO A 124 18.95 -10.03 4.77
CA PRO A 124 17.67 -9.56 5.28
C PRO A 124 16.94 -8.56 4.36
N TYR A 125 17.69 -7.79 3.57
CA TYR A 125 17.12 -6.91 2.55
C TYR A 125 16.52 -7.72 1.39
N ASP A 126 17.25 -8.70 0.88
CA ASP A 126 16.81 -9.55 -0.22
C ASP A 126 15.58 -10.41 0.17
N VAL A 127 15.55 -10.92 1.40
CA VAL A 127 14.38 -11.62 1.95
C VAL A 127 13.15 -10.71 1.96
N ARG A 128 13.27 -9.49 2.46
CA ARG A 128 12.16 -8.52 2.46
C ARG A 128 11.75 -8.09 1.05
N ARG A 129 12.71 -8.02 0.11
CA ARG A 129 12.40 -7.71 -1.28
C ARG A 129 11.67 -8.86 -1.95
N ALA A 130 12.09 -10.12 -1.71
CA ALA A 130 11.38 -11.32 -2.15
C ALA A 130 9.94 -11.35 -1.61
N GLU A 131 9.74 -11.08 -0.30
CA GLU A 131 8.42 -10.92 0.32
C GLU A 131 7.54 -9.91 -0.44
N THR A 132 8.12 -8.78 -0.81
CA THR A 132 7.36 -7.70 -1.45
C THR A 132 6.95 -8.05 -2.89
N LEU A 133 7.85 -8.68 -3.65
CA LEU A 133 7.61 -9.09 -5.03
C LEU A 133 6.72 -10.35 -5.13
N GLY A 134 6.74 -11.23 -4.12
CA GLY A 134 5.87 -12.39 -4.02
C GLY A 134 6.05 -13.42 -5.14
N HIS A 135 7.23 -13.52 -5.75
CA HIS A 135 7.45 -14.40 -6.90
C HIS A 135 7.94 -15.78 -6.46
N VAL A 136 7.27 -16.84 -6.97
CA VAL A 136 7.52 -18.24 -6.60
C VAL A 136 8.96 -18.71 -6.82
N ALA A 137 9.69 -18.15 -7.78
CA ALA A 137 11.09 -18.50 -8.04
C ALA A 137 12.02 -18.26 -6.85
N ALA A 138 11.62 -17.45 -5.85
CA ALA A 138 12.40 -17.22 -4.64
C ALA A 138 12.21 -18.34 -3.58
N GLU A 139 11.15 -19.16 -3.68
CA GLU A 139 10.83 -20.19 -2.69
C GLU A 139 11.98 -21.16 -2.38
N PRO A 140 12.68 -21.76 -3.37
CA PRO A 140 13.73 -22.73 -3.08
C PRO A 140 14.86 -22.15 -2.23
N ALA A 141 15.30 -20.93 -2.54
CA ALA A 141 16.35 -20.23 -1.79
C ALA A 141 15.90 -19.86 -0.37
N LEU A 142 14.66 -19.41 -0.22
CA LEU A 142 14.08 -19.08 1.09
C LEU A 142 13.93 -20.32 1.98
N LEU A 143 13.50 -21.45 1.41
CA LEU A 143 13.39 -22.73 2.12
C LEU A 143 14.77 -23.28 2.54
N GLU A 144 15.79 -23.12 1.71
CA GLU A 144 17.16 -23.51 2.07
C GLU A 144 17.69 -22.69 3.26
N LEU A 145 17.47 -21.37 3.22
CA LEU A 145 17.79 -20.50 4.34
C LEU A 145 17.01 -20.87 5.61
N LEU A 146 15.73 -21.22 5.49
CA LEU A 146 14.89 -21.60 6.64
C LEU A 146 15.35 -22.93 7.24
N ARG A 147 15.62 -23.95 6.43
CA ARG A 147 16.19 -25.25 6.90
C ARG A 147 17.52 -25.10 7.57
N GLY A 148 18.33 -24.20 7.05
CA GLY A 148 19.61 -23.86 7.65
C GLY A 148 19.49 -23.00 8.93
N CYS A 149 18.30 -22.50 9.37
CA CYS A 149 18.14 -21.76 10.63
C CYS A 149 18.34 -22.70 11.83
N ALA A 150 19.22 -22.31 12.77
CA ALA A 150 19.25 -22.96 14.06
C ALA A 150 17.91 -22.75 14.79
N ALA A 151 17.50 -23.70 15.63
CA ALA A 151 16.27 -23.57 16.41
C ALA A 151 16.23 -22.31 17.30
N THR A 152 17.38 -21.78 17.64
CA THR A 152 17.58 -20.55 18.43
C THR A 152 17.51 -19.26 17.60
N ASP A 153 17.63 -19.33 16.27
CA ASP A 153 17.61 -18.14 15.40
C ASP A 153 16.17 -17.76 14.96
N THR A 154 15.31 -17.58 15.95
CA THR A 154 13.91 -17.21 15.73
C THR A 154 13.76 -15.86 15.05
N ALA A 155 14.71 -14.94 15.25
CA ALA A 155 14.69 -13.61 14.65
C ALA A 155 14.86 -13.64 13.13
N PHE A 156 15.71 -14.52 12.60
CA PHE A 156 15.89 -14.68 11.16
C PHE A 156 14.73 -15.49 10.55
N ALA A 157 14.29 -16.56 11.21
CA ALA A 157 13.12 -17.33 10.79
C ALA A 157 11.85 -16.44 10.71
N ALA A 158 11.68 -15.49 11.64
CA ALA A 158 10.59 -14.50 11.60
C ALA A 158 10.63 -13.55 10.40
N GLN A 159 11.74 -13.46 9.67
CA GLN A 159 11.83 -12.72 8.40
C GLN A 159 11.58 -13.63 7.19
N LEU A 160 11.98 -14.90 7.26
CA LEU A 160 11.82 -15.86 6.17
C LEU A 160 10.37 -16.33 6.01
N ILE A 161 9.65 -16.58 7.13
CA ILE A 161 8.26 -17.03 7.12
C ILE A 161 7.34 -16.05 6.35
N PRO A 162 7.38 -14.72 6.57
CA PRO A 162 6.64 -13.76 5.77
C PRO A 162 6.98 -13.79 4.27
N ALA A 163 8.25 -13.96 3.93
CA ALA A 163 8.65 -14.08 2.52
C ALA A 163 8.07 -15.35 1.88
N LEU A 164 8.10 -16.48 2.58
CA LEU A 164 7.46 -17.71 2.15
C LEU A 164 5.94 -17.58 2.05
N ALA A 165 5.30 -16.79 2.90
CA ALA A 165 3.86 -16.52 2.79
C ALA A 165 3.48 -15.96 1.41
N HIS A 166 4.33 -15.15 0.80
CA HIS A 166 4.11 -14.56 -0.53
C HIS A 166 4.69 -15.37 -1.69
N CYS A 167 5.85 -16.01 -1.49
CA CYS A 167 6.56 -16.75 -2.54
C CYS A 167 6.27 -18.26 -2.55
N GLY A 168 5.76 -18.81 -1.45
CA GLY A 168 5.68 -20.25 -1.22
C GLY A 168 4.60 -20.96 -2.02
N THR A 169 4.83 -22.24 -2.26
CA THR A 169 3.91 -23.21 -2.85
C THR A 169 3.54 -24.29 -1.82
N SER A 170 2.90 -25.38 -2.24
CA SER A 170 2.61 -26.55 -1.38
C SER A 170 3.86 -27.10 -0.67
N ARG A 171 5.05 -26.97 -1.28
CA ARG A 171 6.33 -27.35 -0.65
C ARG A 171 6.59 -26.57 0.64
N SER A 172 6.22 -25.30 0.69
CA SER A 172 6.40 -24.50 1.90
C SER A 172 5.49 -24.93 3.05
N LEU A 173 4.29 -25.47 2.77
CA LEU A 173 3.35 -25.91 3.82
C LEU A 173 3.93 -26.99 4.73
N SER A 174 4.62 -27.99 4.17
CA SER A 174 5.27 -29.04 4.96
C SER A 174 6.43 -28.49 5.79
N ASN A 175 7.21 -27.55 5.26
CA ASN A 175 8.30 -26.94 6.01
C ASN A 175 7.82 -26.00 7.13
N LEU A 176 6.67 -25.33 6.97
CA LEU A 176 6.09 -24.46 7.98
C LEU A 176 5.37 -25.20 9.10
N ALA A 177 4.98 -26.46 8.89
CA ALA A 177 4.21 -27.24 9.85
C ALA A 177 4.90 -27.35 11.23
N SER A 178 6.22 -27.51 11.28
CA SER A 178 6.99 -27.55 12.53
C SER A 178 7.01 -26.23 13.30
N TYR A 179 6.82 -25.11 12.60
CA TYR A 179 6.79 -23.78 13.23
C TYR A 179 5.42 -23.41 13.79
N VAL A 180 4.33 -24.09 13.39
CA VAL A 180 2.96 -23.81 13.84
C VAL A 180 2.81 -23.94 15.38
N VAL A 181 3.57 -24.84 15.99
CA VAL A 181 3.58 -25.08 17.46
C VAL A 181 4.60 -24.22 18.20
N SER A 182 5.42 -23.45 17.49
CA SER A 182 6.43 -22.58 18.11
C SER A 182 5.79 -21.45 18.89
N PRO A 183 6.16 -21.21 20.17
CA PRO A 183 5.63 -20.08 20.94
C PRO A 183 5.91 -18.71 20.31
N GLN A 184 7.05 -18.54 19.66
CA GLN A 184 7.49 -17.26 19.06
C GLN A 184 7.03 -17.10 17.61
N LEU A 185 6.98 -18.18 16.83
CA LEU A 185 6.76 -18.16 15.39
C LEU A 185 5.40 -18.73 14.97
N GLY A 186 4.69 -19.41 15.86
CA GLY A 186 3.46 -20.16 15.55
C GLY A 186 2.40 -19.29 14.89
N THR A 187 2.19 -18.09 15.38
CA THR A 187 1.21 -17.15 14.80
C THR A 187 1.58 -16.76 13.36
N LEU A 188 2.85 -16.46 13.10
CA LEU A 188 3.32 -16.14 11.75
C LEU A 188 3.24 -17.37 10.83
N ALA A 189 3.60 -18.55 11.33
CA ALA A 189 3.57 -19.79 10.56
C ALA A 189 2.12 -20.18 10.19
N ARG A 190 1.16 -20.04 11.11
CA ARG A 190 -0.28 -20.24 10.84
C ARG A 190 -0.76 -19.31 9.74
N CYS A 191 -0.49 -18.01 9.86
CA CYS A 191 -0.86 -17.02 8.86
C CYS A 191 -0.23 -17.34 7.48
N ALA A 192 1.07 -17.60 7.43
CA ALA A 192 1.77 -17.95 6.20
C ALA A 192 1.19 -19.23 5.56
N SER A 193 0.92 -20.25 6.37
CA SER A 193 0.33 -21.50 5.90
C SER A 193 -1.06 -21.28 5.29
N MET A 194 -1.92 -20.50 5.94
CA MET A 194 -3.25 -20.15 5.40
C MET A 194 -3.15 -19.38 4.09
N MET A 195 -2.28 -18.38 4.01
CA MET A 195 -2.05 -17.60 2.77
C MET A 195 -1.58 -18.48 1.61
N ILE A 196 -0.67 -19.41 1.87
CA ILE A 196 -0.19 -20.35 0.85
C ILE A 196 -1.32 -21.29 0.45
N ALA A 197 -2.01 -21.92 1.40
CA ALA A 197 -3.07 -22.89 1.14
C ALA A 197 -4.24 -22.29 0.35
N GLN A 198 -4.57 -21.03 0.57
CA GLN A 198 -5.58 -20.32 -0.23
C GLN A 198 -5.16 -20.16 -1.70
N ARG A 199 -3.86 -20.03 -1.99
CA ARG A 199 -3.36 -19.88 -3.37
C ARG A 199 -3.17 -21.19 -4.10
N VAL A 200 -2.73 -22.25 -3.39
CA VAL A 200 -2.31 -23.51 -4.04
C VAL A 200 -3.29 -24.68 -3.83
N GLY A 201 -4.36 -24.45 -3.06
CA GLY A 201 -5.27 -25.52 -2.63
C GLY A 201 -4.85 -26.15 -1.29
N GLY A 202 -5.69 -27.02 -0.73
CA GLY A 202 -5.45 -27.65 0.58
C GLY A 202 -5.82 -26.76 1.77
N SER A 203 -6.72 -25.81 1.56
CA SER A 203 -7.16 -24.88 2.62
C SER A 203 -7.86 -25.58 3.78
N ALA A 204 -8.65 -26.64 3.53
CA ALA A 204 -9.38 -27.37 4.57
C ALA A 204 -8.43 -28.04 5.59
N ASP A 205 -7.45 -28.80 5.13
CA ASP A 205 -6.47 -29.47 6.02
C ASP A 205 -5.61 -28.48 6.76
N THR A 206 -5.23 -27.38 6.09
CA THR A 206 -4.45 -26.32 6.71
C THR A 206 -5.29 -25.57 7.74
N TYR A 207 -6.57 -25.30 7.47
CA TYR A 207 -7.50 -24.72 8.40
C TYR A 207 -7.68 -25.60 9.65
N ALA A 208 -7.96 -26.88 9.47
CA ALA A 208 -8.11 -27.84 10.57
C ALA A 208 -6.90 -27.86 11.50
N ARG A 209 -5.70 -27.75 10.97
CA ARG A 209 -4.45 -27.74 11.73
C ARG A 209 -4.11 -26.38 12.34
N CYS A 210 -4.34 -25.29 11.60
CA CYS A 210 -3.83 -23.97 11.95
C CYS A 210 -4.85 -23.06 12.65
N VAL A 211 -6.14 -23.23 12.37
CA VAL A 211 -7.18 -22.27 12.77
C VAL A 211 -8.23 -22.91 13.69
N ALA A 212 -8.80 -24.04 13.30
CA ALA A 212 -9.87 -24.68 14.09
C ALA A 212 -9.54 -24.88 15.57
N PRO A 213 -8.32 -25.30 15.98
CA PRO A 213 -7.99 -25.43 17.39
C PRO A 213 -8.05 -24.11 18.18
N LEU A 214 -7.96 -22.96 17.51
CA LEU A 214 -8.03 -21.64 18.14
C LEU A 214 -9.48 -21.15 18.32
N LEU A 215 -10.44 -21.79 17.65
CA LEU A 215 -11.84 -21.36 17.57
C LEU A 215 -12.79 -22.21 18.42
N ALA A 216 -12.31 -23.24 19.09
CA ALA A 216 -13.15 -24.21 19.80
C ALA A 216 -14.22 -23.55 20.71
N ALA A 217 -13.87 -22.45 21.37
CA ALA A 217 -14.80 -21.74 22.27
C ALA A 217 -15.92 -20.97 21.55
N VAL A 218 -15.79 -20.66 20.27
CA VAL A 218 -16.74 -19.84 19.50
C VAL A 218 -17.31 -20.58 18.30
N GLN A 219 -16.85 -21.81 18.04
CA GLN A 219 -17.25 -22.60 16.88
C GLN A 219 -18.77 -22.71 16.71
N PRO A 220 -19.57 -23.02 17.76
CA PRO A 220 -21.03 -23.09 17.62
C PRO A 220 -21.64 -21.77 17.14
N SER A 221 -21.15 -20.63 17.67
CA SER A 221 -21.67 -19.32 17.27
C SER A 221 -21.23 -18.93 15.84
N LEU A 222 -20.10 -19.45 15.36
CA LEU A 222 -19.66 -19.28 13.96
C LEU A 222 -20.51 -20.15 13.02
N ASP A 223 -20.81 -21.38 13.41
CA ASP A 223 -21.66 -22.30 12.63
C ASP A 223 -23.07 -21.75 12.47
N ASP A 224 -23.59 -21.05 13.49
CA ASP A 224 -24.89 -20.37 13.48
C ASP A 224 -24.84 -18.95 12.82
N ASP A 225 -23.69 -18.54 12.30
CA ASP A 225 -23.43 -17.19 11.75
C ASP A 225 -23.83 -16.04 12.70
N ASN A 226 -23.73 -16.30 14.02
CA ASN A 226 -24.15 -15.37 15.07
C ASN A 226 -23.01 -14.39 15.45
N SER A 227 -22.85 -13.36 14.65
CA SER A 227 -21.80 -12.34 14.86
C SER A 227 -21.88 -11.66 16.23
N THR A 228 -23.09 -11.45 16.77
CA THR A 228 -23.29 -10.81 18.10
C THR A 228 -22.72 -11.67 19.21
N ALA A 229 -22.97 -12.98 19.18
CA ALA A 229 -22.42 -13.92 20.18
C ALA A 229 -20.90 -14.02 20.05
N VAL A 230 -20.36 -14.07 18.81
CA VAL A 230 -18.92 -14.10 18.56
C VAL A 230 -18.25 -12.83 19.09
N ILE A 231 -18.83 -11.65 18.86
CA ILE A 231 -18.35 -10.37 19.41
C ILE A 231 -18.31 -10.42 20.94
N ALA A 232 -19.42 -10.82 21.57
CA ALA A 232 -19.52 -10.86 23.03
C ALA A 232 -18.45 -11.78 23.65
N ILE A 233 -18.26 -12.98 23.10
CA ILE A 233 -17.25 -13.92 23.58
C ILE A 233 -15.84 -13.36 23.36
N ALA A 234 -15.54 -12.88 22.15
CA ALA A 234 -14.20 -12.40 21.80
C ALA A 234 -13.76 -11.21 22.66
N THR A 235 -14.69 -10.25 22.92
CA THR A 235 -14.40 -9.06 23.73
C THR A 235 -14.36 -9.34 25.22
N SER A 236 -15.08 -10.37 25.71
CA SER A 236 -15.02 -10.76 27.12
C SER A 236 -13.74 -11.53 27.46
N VAL A 237 -13.29 -12.41 26.55
CA VAL A 237 -12.13 -13.27 26.79
C VAL A 237 -10.80 -12.54 26.52
N MET A 238 -10.78 -11.61 25.57
CA MET A 238 -9.59 -10.84 25.15
C MET A 238 -8.35 -11.73 24.96
N SER A 239 -8.51 -12.85 24.25
CA SER A 239 -7.45 -13.83 24.00
C SER A 239 -6.75 -13.58 22.66
N GLN A 240 -5.41 -13.49 22.67
CA GLN A 240 -4.63 -13.40 21.45
C GLN A 240 -4.86 -14.61 20.52
N ALA A 241 -4.90 -15.82 21.09
CA ALA A 241 -5.07 -17.05 20.30
C ALA A 241 -6.44 -17.07 19.62
N LEU A 242 -7.51 -16.78 20.36
CA LEU A 242 -8.87 -16.69 19.82
C LEU A 242 -8.95 -15.59 18.73
N THR A 243 -8.44 -14.40 19.01
CA THR A 243 -8.51 -13.29 18.06
C THR A 243 -7.72 -13.58 16.76
N VAL A 244 -6.57 -14.25 16.87
CA VAL A 244 -5.81 -14.73 15.70
C VAL A 244 -6.60 -15.79 14.94
N GLY A 245 -7.23 -16.73 15.63
CA GLY A 245 -8.11 -17.75 15.02
C GLY A 245 -9.25 -17.11 14.25
N LEU A 246 -9.99 -16.19 14.86
CA LEU A 246 -11.06 -15.42 14.22
C LEU A 246 -10.56 -14.65 12.99
N TYR A 247 -9.43 -13.97 13.12
CA TYR A 247 -8.84 -13.22 12.00
C TYR A 247 -8.44 -14.12 10.81
N LEU A 248 -7.85 -15.28 11.09
CA LEU A 248 -7.41 -16.23 10.06
C LEU A 248 -8.53 -17.11 9.50
N SER A 249 -9.68 -17.19 10.17
CA SER A 249 -10.80 -18.03 9.74
C SER A 249 -11.41 -17.58 8.41
N GLY A 250 -11.38 -16.28 8.11
CA GLY A 250 -12.06 -15.68 6.96
C GLY A 250 -13.60 -15.74 7.06
N HIS A 251 -14.16 -16.15 8.22
CA HIS A 251 -15.59 -16.23 8.41
C HIS A 251 -16.22 -14.83 8.49
N ALA A 252 -17.37 -14.63 7.84
CA ALA A 252 -18.03 -13.32 7.80
C ALA A 252 -18.38 -12.81 9.21
N ALA A 253 -18.92 -13.65 10.07
CA ALA A 253 -19.27 -13.31 11.46
C ALA A 253 -18.05 -13.01 12.35
N ALA A 254 -16.86 -13.49 11.99
CA ALA A 254 -15.63 -13.27 12.75
C ALA A 254 -15.03 -11.86 12.55
N ARG A 255 -15.18 -11.28 11.37
CA ARG A 255 -14.57 -9.96 11.04
C ARG A 255 -15.02 -8.85 11.99
N PRO A 256 -16.33 -8.64 12.27
CA PRO A 256 -16.81 -7.66 13.25
C PRO A 256 -16.24 -7.90 14.64
N ALA A 257 -16.09 -9.15 15.06
CA ALA A 257 -15.56 -9.49 16.38
C ALA A 257 -14.08 -9.09 16.52
N VAL A 258 -13.26 -9.35 15.52
CA VAL A 258 -11.85 -8.91 15.52
C VAL A 258 -11.74 -7.39 15.57
N ILE A 259 -12.58 -6.66 14.84
CA ILE A 259 -12.64 -5.20 14.88
C ILE A 259 -13.06 -4.71 16.27
N ALA A 260 -14.07 -5.35 16.89
CA ALA A 260 -14.51 -5.02 18.22
C ALA A 260 -13.40 -5.22 19.27
N VAL A 261 -12.67 -6.34 19.21
CA VAL A 261 -11.49 -6.59 20.07
C VAL A 261 -10.46 -5.48 19.95
N VAL A 262 -10.12 -5.05 18.74
CA VAL A 262 -9.15 -3.95 18.55
C VAL A 262 -9.66 -2.64 19.14
N ARG A 263 -10.95 -2.33 18.96
CA ARG A 263 -11.56 -1.09 19.47
C ARG A 263 -11.66 -1.04 20.99
N THR A 264 -11.88 -2.19 21.63
CA THR A 264 -12.02 -2.31 23.09
C THR A 264 -10.71 -2.60 23.81
N ALA A 265 -9.63 -2.92 23.08
CA ALA A 265 -8.34 -3.27 23.65
C ALA A 265 -7.77 -2.15 24.53
N GLY A 266 -7.58 -2.48 25.81
CA GLY A 266 -6.98 -1.60 26.80
C GLY A 266 -5.43 -1.65 26.79
N PRO A 267 -4.78 -0.96 27.73
CA PRO A 267 -3.31 -0.97 27.85
C PRO A 267 -2.72 -2.38 28.04
N GLY A 268 -3.43 -3.29 28.73
CA GLY A 268 -3.01 -4.68 28.92
C GLY A 268 -3.09 -5.54 27.66
N ASP A 269 -3.96 -5.17 26.72
CA ASP A 269 -4.30 -5.99 25.55
C ASP A 269 -3.53 -5.57 24.28
N GLN A 270 -2.60 -4.63 24.41
CA GLN A 270 -1.84 -4.07 23.28
C GLN A 270 -1.10 -5.13 22.47
N HIS A 271 -0.69 -6.22 23.11
CA HIS A 271 -0.04 -7.34 22.46
C HIS A 271 -0.94 -7.99 21.38
N ILE A 272 -2.27 -8.02 21.57
CA ILE A 272 -3.25 -8.52 20.59
C ILE A 272 -3.27 -7.62 19.35
N VAL A 273 -3.39 -6.30 19.58
CA VAL A 273 -3.38 -5.30 18.49
C VAL A 273 -2.08 -5.35 17.72
N HIS A 274 -0.95 -5.48 18.40
CA HIS A 274 0.38 -5.56 17.78
C HIS A 274 0.55 -6.82 16.90
N VAL A 275 -0.05 -7.94 17.32
CA VAL A 275 -0.02 -9.17 16.53
C VAL A 275 -0.91 -9.02 15.31
N LEU A 276 -2.17 -8.59 15.48
CA LEU A 276 -3.09 -8.35 14.36
C LEU A 276 -2.51 -7.37 13.33
N TYR A 277 -1.91 -6.27 13.80
CA TYR A 277 -1.22 -5.31 12.93
C TYR A 277 -0.17 -5.98 12.04
N LYS A 278 0.65 -6.88 12.62
CA LYS A 278 1.69 -7.60 11.87
C LYS A 278 1.09 -8.57 10.86
N LEU A 279 0.03 -9.28 11.23
CA LEU A 279 -0.68 -10.22 10.36
C LEU A 279 -1.40 -9.49 9.22
N ALA A 280 -2.09 -8.39 9.52
CA ALA A 280 -2.74 -7.56 8.52
C ALA A 280 -1.75 -6.99 7.50
N GLY A 281 -0.59 -6.52 7.97
CA GLY A 281 0.49 -6.09 7.08
C GLY A 281 1.05 -7.23 6.22
N LEU A 282 1.09 -8.45 6.75
CA LEU A 282 1.53 -9.64 6.01
C LEU A 282 0.50 -10.04 4.95
N GLN A 283 -0.77 -10.10 5.31
CA GLN A 283 -1.86 -10.45 4.38
C GLN A 283 -2.20 -9.34 3.36
N ARG A 284 -1.64 -8.14 3.49
CA ARG A 284 -2.03 -6.95 2.72
C ARG A 284 -3.50 -6.55 2.97
N ASP A 285 -4.01 -6.88 4.14
CA ASP A 285 -5.34 -6.48 4.59
C ASP A 285 -5.30 -5.00 5.03
N GLY A 286 -5.59 -4.11 4.09
CA GLY A 286 -5.48 -2.66 4.31
C GLY A 286 -6.41 -2.16 5.41
N GLU A 287 -7.64 -2.68 5.50
CA GLU A 287 -8.62 -2.25 6.50
C GLU A 287 -8.17 -2.60 7.92
N MET A 288 -7.84 -3.87 8.19
CA MET A 288 -7.38 -4.28 9.50
C MET A 288 -6.05 -3.63 9.88
N PHE A 289 -5.14 -3.47 8.89
CA PHE A 289 -3.89 -2.77 9.09
C PHE A 289 -4.11 -1.32 9.52
N ALA A 290 -5.05 -0.62 8.87
CA ALA A 290 -5.41 0.75 9.20
C ALA A 290 -6.09 0.88 10.57
N ILE A 291 -7.03 -0.01 10.89
CA ILE A 291 -7.72 -0.05 12.20
C ILE A 291 -6.70 -0.24 13.33
N CYS A 292 -5.79 -1.20 13.20
CA CYS A 292 -4.75 -1.43 14.21
C CYS A 292 -3.76 -0.27 14.30
N ALA A 293 -3.30 0.28 13.16
CA ALA A 293 -2.38 1.41 13.15
C ALA A 293 -3.02 2.65 13.80
N ARG A 294 -4.30 2.89 13.48
CA ARG A 294 -5.06 3.99 14.07
C ARG A 294 -5.22 3.82 15.58
N HIS A 295 -5.59 2.63 16.06
CA HIS A 295 -5.68 2.35 17.48
C HIS A 295 -4.36 2.63 18.21
N ILE A 296 -3.21 2.24 17.62
CA ILE A 296 -1.87 2.53 18.16
C ILE A 296 -1.58 4.03 18.19
N ASP A 297 -2.00 4.77 17.16
CA ASP A 297 -1.82 6.22 17.09
C ASP A 297 -2.67 6.96 18.14
N ASP A 298 -3.87 6.48 18.44
CA ASP A 298 -4.80 7.10 19.40
C ASP A 298 -4.37 6.96 20.85
N GLN A 299 -3.54 5.97 21.15
CA GLN A 299 -3.10 5.77 22.52
C GLN A 299 -2.23 6.93 23.01
N ARG A 300 -2.48 7.34 24.26
CA ARG A 300 -1.60 8.30 24.94
C ARG A 300 -0.21 7.70 25.11
N SER A 301 0.81 8.47 24.73
CA SER A 301 2.20 8.06 24.90
C SER A 301 2.57 8.11 26.39
N THR A 302 2.92 6.97 26.94
CA THR A 302 3.46 6.81 28.30
C THR A 302 4.94 6.39 28.21
N LYS A 303 5.64 6.35 29.35
CA LYS A 303 7.02 5.84 29.39
C LYS A 303 7.10 4.41 28.87
N ASP A 304 6.10 3.58 29.20
CA ASP A 304 6.09 2.14 28.94
C ASP A 304 5.77 1.82 27.47
N ASN A 305 4.85 2.57 26.84
CA ASN A 305 4.41 2.28 25.46
C ASN A 305 5.13 3.10 24.37
N ARG A 306 5.85 4.17 24.73
CA ARG A 306 6.46 5.12 23.77
C ARG A 306 7.36 4.43 22.73
N SER A 307 8.18 3.47 23.16
CA SER A 307 9.08 2.73 22.26
C SER A 307 8.30 1.87 21.27
N ALA A 308 7.24 1.20 21.72
CA ALA A 308 6.37 0.39 20.87
C ALA A 308 5.60 1.27 19.87
N GLN A 309 4.98 2.36 20.33
CA GLN A 309 4.29 3.31 19.44
C GLN A 309 5.22 3.84 18.34
N ARG A 310 6.43 4.30 18.72
CA ARG A 310 7.43 4.77 17.76
C ARG A 310 7.82 3.69 16.76
N TYR A 311 8.00 2.46 17.22
CA TYR A 311 8.31 1.32 16.36
C TYR A 311 7.19 1.06 15.34
N PHE A 312 5.92 1.01 15.77
CA PHE A 312 4.79 0.72 14.89
C PHE A 312 4.50 1.86 13.92
N ARG A 313 4.55 3.13 14.35
CA ARG A 313 4.43 4.29 13.47
C ARG A 313 5.46 4.27 12.34
N ARG A 314 6.72 4.03 12.67
CA ARG A 314 7.79 3.86 11.67
C ARG A 314 7.62 2.62 10.81
N ARG A 315 7.06 1.54 11.38
CA ARG A 315 6.79 0.32 10.63
C ARG A 315 5.68 0.54 9.60
N THR A 316 4.63 1.29 9.92
CA THR A 316 3.55 1.66 9.00
C THR A 316 4.11 2.37 7.78
N VAL A 317 4.87 3.44 7.97
CA VAL A 317 5.52 4.17 6.87
C VAL A 317 6.48 3.28 6.07
N ARG A 318 7.31 2.48 6.75
CA ARG A 318 8.23 1.55 6.05
C ARG A 318 7.50 0.50 5.22
N THR A 319 6.35 0.01 5.68
CA THR A 319 5.54 -0.97 4.94
C THR A 319 4.98 -0.32 3.68
N LEU A 320 4.34 0.84 3.80
CA LEU A 320 3.80 1.59 2.66
C LEU A 320 4.90 1.99 1.67
N ARG A 321 6.02 2.53 2.16
CA ARG A 321 7.17 2.90 1.32
C ARG A 321 7.75 1.72 0.56
N ARG A 322 7.85 0.55 1.19
CA ARG A 322 8.34 -0.67 0.55
C ARG A 322 7.43 -1.12 -0.59
N LEU A 323 6.11 -1.06 -0.38
CA LEU A 323 5.13 -1.37 -1.41
C LEU A 323 5.17 -0.36 -2.56
N GLY A 324 5.26 0.91 -2.25
CA GLY A 324 5.36 1.97 -3.26
C GLY A 324 6.64 1.87 -4.11
N ASN A 325 7.80 1.69 -3.46
CA ASN A 325 9.09 1.50 -4.15
C ASN A 325 9.13 0.24 -5.05
N ALA A 326 8.29 -0.75 -4.75
CA ALA A 326 8.14 -1.93 -5.58
C ALA A 326 7.07 -1.76 -6.67
N ALA A 327 6.43 -0.61 -6.75
CA ALA A 327 5.25 -0.39 -7.57
C ALA A 327 4.18 -1.50 -7.37
N SER A 328 4.04 -1.98 -6.12
CA SER A 328 3.13 -3.06 -5.78
C SER A 328 1.68 -2.61 -5.96
N ARG A 329 0.87 -3.48 -6.55
CA ARG A 329 -0.59 -3.29 -6.64
C ARG A 329 -1.27 -3.12 -5.28
N ASP A 330 -0.60 -3.55 -4.19
CA ASP A 330 -1.13 -3.48 -2.83
C ASP A 330 -0.91 -2.10 -2.17
N PHE A 331 -0.06 -1.23 -2.76
CA PHE A 331 0.22 0.08 -2.19
C PHE A 331 -1.05 0.93 -2.07
N ALA A 332 -1.72 1.19 -3.18
CA ALA A 332 -2.87 2.09 -3.20
C ALA A 332 -4.05 1.57 -2.35
N PRO A 333 -4.43 0.26 -2.35
CA PRO A 333 -5.44 -0.26 -1.43
C PRO A 333 -5.11 -0.07 0.05
N MET A 334 -3.86 -0.34 0.46
CA MET A 334 -3.44 -0.15 1.85
C MET A 334 -3.38 1.32 2.24
N ALA A 335 -2.88 2.17 1.35
CA ALA A 335 -2.82 3.61 1.55
C ALA A 335 -4.22 4.25 1.63
N CYS A 336 -5.14 3.84 0.76
CA CYS A 336 -6.54 4.26 0.79
C CYS A 336 -7.21 3.89 2.13
N ALA A 337 -7.05 2.64 2.58
CA ALA A 337 -7.59 2.20 3.86
C ALA A 337 -7.01 3.01 5.05
N MET A 338 -5.72 3.35 5.00
CA MET A 338 -5.10 4.22 6.00
C MET A 338 -5.73 5.62 6.01
N LEU A 339 -5.95 6.24 4.84
CA LEU A 339 -6.56 7.57 4.75
C LEU A 339 -8.02 7.57 5.22
N LEU A 340 -8.78 6.50 4.94
CA LEU A 340 -10.16 6.30 5.42
C LEU A 340 -10.26 6.16 6.95
N ALA A 341 -9.18 5.82 7.62
CA ALA A 341 -9.18 5.64 9.07
C ALA A 341 -9.08 6.96 9.86
N TYR A 342 -8.77 8.09 9.20
CA TYR A 342 -8.66 9.41 9.84
C TYR A 342 -9.91 10.26 9.62
N ARG A 343 -10.15 11.18 10.57
CA ARG A 343 -11.33 12.07 10.59
C ARG A 343 -10.92 13.51 10.91
N ASP A 344 -11.72 14.47 10.54
CA ASP A 344 -11.51 15.88 10.93
C ASP A 344 -11.51 16.08 12.45
N SER A 345 -12.32 15.27 13.18
CA SER A 345 -12.34 15.28 14.65
C SER A 345 -11.04 14.83 15.32
N ASP A 346 -10.10 14.28 14.56
CA ASP A 346 -8.78 13.86 15.06
C ASP A 346 -7.79 15.04 15.16
N ALA A 347 -8.20 16.21 14.69
CA ALA A 347 -7.38 17.42 14.74
C ALA A 347 -7.00 17.78 16.18
N GLU A 348 -5.70 18.01 16.40
CA GLU A 348 -5.17 18.56 17.64
C GLU A 348 -4.94 20.07 17.47
N PRO A 349 -4.93 20.85 18.56
CA PRO A 349 -4.55 22.26 18.47
C PRO A 349 -3.18 22.43 17.83
N VAL A 350 -3.09 23.39 16.91
CA VAL A 350 -1.81 23.77 16.29
C VAL A 350 -0.86 24.26 17.38
N ARG A 351 0.37 23.79 17.38
CA ARG A 351 1.40 24.17 18.34
C ARG A 351 2.51 24.91 17.64
N HIS A 352 3.03 25.96 18.29
CA HIS A 352 4.14 26.75 17.80
C HIS A 352 5.35 26.57 18.73
N GLY A 353 6.51 26.39 18.15
CA GLY A 353 7.79 26.32 18.85
C GLY A 353 8.44 27.70 18.98
N VAL A 354 9.47 27.77 19.81
CA VAL A 354 10.19 29.03 20.08
C VAL A 354 11.13 29.48 18.96
N PHE A 355 11.47 28.56 18.04
CA PHE A 355 12.32 28.84 16.89
C PHE A 355 11.56 28.89 15.56
N GLY A 356 10.23 29.08 15.62
CA GLY A 356 9.36 29.19 14.44
C GLY A 356 8.83 27.88 13.91
N GLU A 357 9.05 26.75 14.62
CA GLU A 357 8.44 25.48 14.25
C GLU A 357 6.93 25.52 14.48
N THR A 358 6.19 24.94 13.56
CA THR A 358 4.73 24.79 13.68
C THR A 358 4.35 23.33 13.49
N TRP A 359 3.67 22.77 14.50
CA TRP A 359 3.05 21.44 14.43
C TRP A 359 1.61 21.59 13.99
N PRO A 360 1.26 21.14 12.76
CA PRO A 360 -0.11 21.22 12.26
C PRO A 360 -1.05 20.31 13.05
N ALA A 361 -2.35 20.50 12.87
CA ALA A 361 -3.40 19.77 13.61
C ALA A 361 -3.28 18.25 13.57
N PHE A 362 -2.68 17.69 12.53
CA PHE A 362 -2.46 16.26 12.36
C PHE A 362 -0.99 15.84 12.51
N ALA A 363 -0.17 16.65 13.16
CA ALA A 363 1.27 16.43 13.29
C ALA A 363 1.66 15.05 13.80
N ARG A 364 0.90 14.49 14.74
CA ARG A 364 1.20 13.19 15.36
C ARG A 364 0.96 11.97 14.46
N TYR A 365 0.16 12.11 13.41
CA TYR A 365 -0.24 11.00 12.54
C TYR A 365 0.79 10.76 11.44
N HIS A 366 1.80 9.97 11.78
CA HIS A 366 2.97 9.77 10.94
C HIS A 366 2.64 9.17 9.56
N ALA A 367 1.71 8.23 9.49
CA ALA A 367 1.28 7.63 8.22
C ALA A 367 0.50 8.62 7.34
N LEU A 368 -0.38 9.42 7.93
CA LEU A 368 -1.12 10.47 7.22
C LEU A 368 -0.18 11.48 6.57
N ASN A 369 0.74 12.04 7.36
CA ASN A 369 1.72 13.01 6.87
C ASN A 369 2.67 12.39 5.83
N TYR A 370 2.98 11.10 5.94
CA TYR A 370 3.74 10.40 4.91
C TYR A 370 2.95 10.29 3.61
N LEU A 371 1.68 9.86 3.67
CA LEU A 371 0.89 9.60 2.48
C LEU A 371 0.54 10.87 1.69
N LEU A 372 0.27 11.98 2.38
CA LEU A 372 -0.19 13.22 1.77
C LEU A 372 0.94 14.24 1.51
N HIS A 373 2.10 14.12 2.19
CA HIS A 373 3.13 15.16 2.19
C HIS A 373 4.55 14.60 2.12
N ASP A 374 4.79 13.38 1.57
CA ASP A 374 6.14 12.78 1.57
C ASP A 374 7.14 13.59 0.75
N ASN A 375 6.67 14.22 -0.33
CA ASN A 375 7.50 15.00 -1.25
C ASN A 375 7.49 16.53 -0.94
N LYS A 376 6.89 16.95 0.16
CA LYS A 376 6.83 18.36 0.54
C LYS A 376 8.10 18.78 1.27
N ASP A 377 8.83 19.73 0.71
CA ASP A 377 10.16 20.15 1.21
C ASP A 377 10.10 20.91 2.54
N ASP A 378 8.97 21.55 2.84
CA ASP A 378 8.77 22.35 4.04
C ASP A 378 8.22 21.57 5.23
N LEU A 379 7.88 20.28 5.06
CA LEU A 379 7.40 19.42 6.13
C LEU A 379 8.50 18.48 6.66
N PHE A 380 8.95 18.78 7.87
CA PHE A 380 9.96 18.00 8.57
C PHE A 380 9.32 16.95 9.48
N ARG A 381 10.04 15.88 9.76
CA ARG A 381 9.59 14.79 10.65
C ARG A 381 10.56 14.61 11.80
N GLY A 382 10.05 14.69 13.01
CA GLY A 382 10.84 14.49 14.21
C GLY A 382 11.47 13.10 14.27
N ALA A 383 12.78 13.05 14.53
CA ALA A 383 13.52 11.79 14.63
C ALA A 383 13.09 10.96 15.86
N HIS A 384 12.62 11.62 16.91
CA HIS A 384 12.34 10.98 18.20
C HIS A 384 10.87 10.67 18.42
N ASP A 385 9.95 11.59 18.09
CA ASP A 385 8.52 11.46 18.36
C ASP A 385 7.69 11.06 17.13
N THR A 386 8.28 11.11 15.92
CA THR A 386 7.62 10.89 14.64
C THR A 386 6.55 11.93 14.27
N SER A 387 6.40 13.01 15.03
CA SER A 387 5.53 14.12 14.68
C SER A 387 6.07 14.89 13.47
N ALA A 388 5.17 15.38 12.64
CA ALA A 388 5.50 16.28 11.54
C ALA A 388 5.46 17.73 12.01
N TRP A 389 6.34 18.58 11.50
CA TRP A 389 6.36 20.02 11.76
C TRP A 389 6.91 20.76 10.53
N HIS A 390 6.59 22.03 10.40
CA HIS A 390 7.12 22.89 9.35
C HIS A 390 7.70 24.19 9.93
N GLN A 391 8.61 24.81 9.17
CA GLN A 391 9.19 26.10 9.54
C GLN A 391 8.27 27.22 9.03
N GLY A 392 7.93 28.16 9.92
CA GLY A 392 7.06 29.31 9.60
C GLY A 392 5.65 29.20 10.16
N GLY A 393 4.99 30.34 10.31
CA GLY A 393 3.67 30.47 10.95
C GLY A 393 2.46 30.23 10.04
N GLN A 394 2.66 29.97 8.77
CA GLN A 394 1.60 29.65 7.81
C GLN A 394 1.25 28.18 7.95
N GLY A 395 -0.05 27.83 7.95
CA GLY A 395 -0.49 26.44 7.90
C GLY A 395 0.01 25.72 6.63
N LEU A 396 -0.05 24.38 6.62
CA LEU A 396 0.26 23.63 5.40
C LEU A 396 -0.58 24.14 4.24
N SER A 397 0.08 24.46 3.14
CA SER A 397 -0.57 24.82 1.89
C SER A 397 -1.45 23.67 1.39
N ARG A 398 -2.34 23.95 0.43
CA ARG A 398 -3.17 22.94 -0.20
C ARG A 398 -2.32 21.74 -0.64
N ILE A 399 -2.87 20.53 -0.46
CA ILE A 399 -2.22 19.30 -0.90
C ILE A 399 -2.32 19.23 -2.42
N GLU A 400 -1.19 19.08 -3.08
CA GLU A 400 -1.11 18.76 -4.50
C GLU A 400 -0.81 17.26 -4.68
N LEU A 401 -1.14 16.71 -5.84
CA LEU A 401 -0.88 15.30 -6.10
C LEU A 401 0.60 14.94 -5.96
N ASP A 402 1.49 15.82 -6.42
CA ASP A 402 2.93 15.57 -6.40
C ASP A 402 3.55 15.67 -4.99
N ASP A 403 2.84 16.27 -4.03
CA ASP A 403 3.22 16.25 -2.60
C ASP A 403 3.06 14.84 -2.00
N ALA A 404 2.14 14.04 -2.53
CA ALA A 404 1.80 12.73 -1.98
C ALA A 404 2.87 11.67 -2.27
N ALA A 405 2.93 10.66 -1.41
CA ALA A 405 3.77 9.48 -1.65
C ALA A 405 3.28 8.72 -2.89
N PHE A 406 4.17 8.48 -3.85
CA PHE A 406 3.95 7.70 -5.07
C PHE A 406 2.75 8.17 -5.93
N PRO A 407 2.76 9.40 -6.44
CA PRO A 407 1.64 9.98 -7.20
C PRO A 407 1.19 9.12 -8.39
N ALA A 408 2.15 8.48 -9.08
CA ALA A 408 1.86 7.63 -10.23
C ALA A 408 1.01 6.40 -9.88
N LEU A 409 1.14 5.84 -8.67
CA LEU A 409 0.36 4.69 -8.24
C LEU A 409 -1.08 5.07 -7.88
N TRP A 410 -1.30 6.29 -7.39
CA TRP A 410 -2.63 6.82 -7.16
C TRP A 410 -3.39 7.06 -8.47
N LYS A 411 -2.73 7.63 -9.48
CA LYS A 411 -3.33 7.86 -10.81
C LYS A 411 -3.84 6.58 -11.49
N GLN A 412 -3.25 5.43 -11.18
CA GLN A 412 -3.65 4.13 -11.72
C GLN A 412 -4.90 3.53 -11.07
N ARG A 413 -5.38 4.10 -9.95
CA ARG A 413 -6.47 3.55 -9.15
C ARG A 413 -7.54 4.63 -8.84
N PRO A 414 -8.22 5.16 -9.88
CA PRO A 414 -9.29 6.13 -9.69
C PRO A 414 -10.46 5.58 -8.87
N ASP A 415 -10.70 4.27 -8.90
CA ASP A 415 -11.66 3.56 -8.06
C ASP A 415 -11.42 3.76 -6.56
N LEU A 416 -10.16 3.72 -6.12
CA LEU A 416 -9.81 3.95 -4.72
C LEU A 416 -9.87 5.44 -4.34
N LEU A 417 -9.56 6.33 -5.27
CA LEU A 417 -9.74 7.77 -5.05
C LEU A 417 -11.23 8.10 -4.91
N TRP A 418 -12.09 7.51 -5.73
CA TRP A 418 -13.54 7.66 -5.58
C TRP A 418 -14.04 7.10 -4.25
N ARG A 419 -13.52 5.94 -3.83
CA ARG A 419 -13.80 5.39 -2.50
C ARG A 419 -13.40 6.33 -1.37
N LEU A 420 -12.28 7.07 -1.50
CA LEU A 420 -11.88 8.12 -0.55
C LEU A 420 -12.85 9.30 -0.54
N VAL A 421 -13.36 9.70 -1.71
CA VAL A 421 -14.37 10.76 -1.80
C VAL A 421 -15.65 10.33 -1.08
N CYS A 422 -16.19 9.15 -1.42
CA CYS A 422 -17.47 8.68 -0.87
C CYS A 422 -17.41 8.35 0.63
N GLY A 423 -16.36 7.68 1.07
CA GLY A 423 -16.25 7.13 2.45
C GLY A 423 -15.34 7.90 3.39
N GLY A 424 -14.61 8.90 2.90
CA GLY A 424 -13.67 9.69 3.70
C GLY A 424 -14.35 10.57 4.75
N GLN A 425 -13.70 10.72 5.90
CA GLN A 425 -14.15 11.59 7.00
C GLN A 425 -13.10 12.66 7.33
N LEU A 426 -12.03 12.75 6.55
CA LEU A 426 -10.96 13.73 6.68
C LEU A 426 -10.95 14.62 5.45
N HIS A 427 -11.20 15.92 5.63
CA HIS A 427 -11.20 16.92 4.56
C HIS A 427 -9.97 16.82 3.65
N ALA A 428 -8.77 16.76 4.24
CA ALA A 428 -7.52 16.73 3.49
C ALA A 428 -7.39 15.49 2.57
N ALA A 429 -7.85 14.31 3.02
CA ALA A 429 -7.81 13.09 2.21
C ALA A 429 -8.84 13.12 1.07
N ILE A 430 -10.03 13.69 1.32
CA ILE A 430 -11.08 13.85 0.31
C ILE A 430 -10.65 14.88 -0.74
N ASP A 431 -10.09 16.02 -0.33
CA ASP A 431 -9.61 17.07 -1.24
C ASP A 431 -8.47 16.56 -2.14
N PHE A 432 -7.51 15.82 -1.56
CA PHE A 432 -6.47 15.11 -2.33
C PHE A 432 -7.06 14.17 -3.38
N ALA A 433 -8.03 13.34 -3.00
CA ALA A 433 -8.67 12.38 -3.90
C ALA A 433 -9.46 13.08 -5.00
N ALA A 434 -10.25 14.10 -4.64
CA ALA A 434 -11.04 14.90 -5.56
C ALA A 434 -10.16 15.63 -6.60
N LEU A 435 -9.07 16.25 -6.15
CA LEU A 435 -8.10 16.91 -7.03
C LEU A 435 -7.46 15.95 -8.02
N THR A 436 -7.07 14.77 -7.53
CA THR A 436 -6.45 13.74 -8.37
C THR A 436 -7.41 13.20 -9.40
N LEU A 437 -8.69 12.98 -9.03
CA LEU A 437 -9.73 12.47 -9.92
C LEU A 437 -10.08 13.44 -11.06
N ARG A 438 -9.97 14.76 -10.86
CA ARG A 438 -10.28 15.75 -11.91
C ARG A 438 -9.49 15.54 -13.21
N SER A 439 -8.31 14.95 -13.12
CA SER A 439 -7.50 14.59 -14.29
C SER A 439 -7.95 13.31 -15.00
N ASN A 440 -8.87 12.53 -14.42
CA ASN A 440 -9.36 11.25 -14.96
C ASN A 440 -10.81 11.37 -15.44
N THR A 441 -11.01 12.12 -16.54
CA THR A 441 -12.35 12.41 -17.11
C THR A 441 -13.10 11.14 -17.53
N GLY A 442 -12.38 10.11 -18.01
CA GLY A 442 -12.98 8.84 -18.41
C GLY A 442 -13.63 8.10 -17.24
N PHE A 443 -12.93 8.05 -16.10
CA PHE A 443 -13.49 7.46 -14.88
C PHE A 443 -14.66 8.30 -14.34
N LEU A 444 -14.52 9.62 -14.29
CA LEU A 444 -15.58 10.52 -13.82
C LEU A 444 -16.86 10.40 -14.65
N ALA A 445 -16.74 10.16 -15.95
CA ALA A 445 -17.88 9.91 -16.82
C ALA A 445 -18.58 8.56 -16.55
N SER A 446 -17.87 7.59 -15.97
CA SER A 446 -18.42 6.26 -15.63
C SER A 446 -19.15 6.21 -14.28
N ILE A 447 -18.99 7.22 -13.42
CA ILE A 447 -19.71 7.31 -12.14
C ILE A 447 -21.21 7.46 -12.45
N THR A 448 -22.04 6.70 -11.78
CA THR A 448 -23.49 6.70 -11.99
C THR A 448 -24.18 7.89 -11.29
N ASP A 449 -25.40 8.22 -11.71
CA ASP A 449 -26.22 9.23 -11.03
C ASP A 449 -26.56 8.82 -9.58
N ASP A 450 -26.73 7.50 -9.34
CA ASP A 450 -26.97 6.98 -7.98
C ASP A 450 -25.75 7.21 -7.07
N GLU A 451 -24.54 6.90 -7.54
CA GLU A 451 -23.31 7.14 -6.78
C GLU A 451 -23.09 8.64 -6.47
N LEU A 452 -23.41 9.52 -7.42
CA LEU A 452 -23.34 10.96 -7.20
C LEU A 452 -24.39 11.41 -6.18
N ALA A 453 -25.64 10.92 -6.30
CA ALA A 453 -26.72 11.25 -5.38
C ALA A 453 -26.43 10.79 -3.95
N ASP A 454 -25.97 9.55 -3.78
CA ASP A 454 -25.58 9.01 -2.47
C ASP A 454 -24.43 9.83 -1.86
N THR A 455 -23.42 10.21 -2.67
CA THR A 455 -22.32 11.05 -2.21
C THR A 455 -22.78 12.45 -1.82
N MET A 456 -23.76 13.03 -2.53
CA MET A 456 -24.37 14.33 -2.18
C MET A 456 -25.20 14.25 -0.89
N THR A 457 -25.82 13.10 -0.60
CA THR A 457 -26.66 12.90 0.59
C THR A 457 -25.83 12.61 1.83
N ASP A 458 -25.01 11.55 1.79
CA ASP A 458 -24.35 10.95 2.96
C ASP A 458 -22.86 11.30 3.08
N GLY A 459 -22.30 11.88 2.03
CA GLY A 459 -20.88 12.18 1.97
C GLY A 459 -20.45 13.31 2.92
N HIS A 460 -19.16 13.34 3.23
CA HIS A 460 -18.56 14.50 3.89
C HIS A 460 -18.79 15.78 3.05
N ARG A 461 -18.90 16.95 3.71
CA ARG A 461 -19.20 18.23 3.02
C ARG A 461 -18.31 18.51 1.80
N THR A 462 -17.03 18.15 1.85
CA THR A 462 -16.10 18.27 0.71
C THR A 462 -16.48 17.33 -0.42
N ALA A 463 -16.91 16.11 -0.11
CA ALA A 463 -17.37 15.13 -1.08
C ALA A 463 -18.69 15.54 -1.72
N GLN A 464 -19.63 16.06 -0.93
CA GLN A 464 -20.91 16.60 -1.43
C GLN A 464 -20.69 17.71 -2.47
N LYS A 465 -19.78 18.66 -2.16
CA LYS A 465 -19.39 19.72 -3.09
C LYS A 465 -18.81 19.15 -4.39
N PHE A 466 -17.88 18.18 -4.28
CA PHE A 466 -17.27 17.57 -5.46
C PHE A 466 -18.29 16.81 -6.31
N ALA A 467 -19.15 15.99 -5.71
CA ALA A 467 -20.18 15.24 -6.41
C ALA A 467 -21.17 16.19 -7.10
N PHE A 468 -21.56 17.29 -6.46
CA PHE A 468 -22.43 18.31 -7.02
C PHE A 468 -21.81 18.99 -8.25
N GLU A 469 -20.51 19.33 -8.23
CA GLU A 469 -19.81 19.93 -9.38
C GLU A 469 -19.89 19.04 -10.64
N PHE A 470 -19.93 17.71 -10.47
CA PHE A 470 -20.11 16.77 -11.60
C PHE A 470 -21.57 16.51 -11.92
N ALA A 471 -22.46 16.50 -10.94
CA ALA A 471 -23.90 16.37 -11.17
C ALA A 471 -24.44 17.51 -12.04
N MET A 472 -23.99 18.75 -11.81
CA MET A 472 -24.38 19.92 -12.62
C MET A 472 -24.01 19.82 -14.11
N GLN A 473 -23.05 18.97 -14.46
CA GLN A 473 -22.64 18.77 -15.86
C GLN A 473 -23.52 17.77 -16.61
N ARG A 474 -24.48 17.15 -15.92
CA ARG A 474 -25.39 16.14 -16.44
C ARG A 474 -26.78 16.71 -16.63
N ALA A 475 -27.58 16.01 -17.45
CA ALA A 475 -29.02 16.27 -17.48
C ALA A 475 -29.65 15.94 -16.12
N MET A 476 -30.51 16.79 -15.62
CA MET A 476 -31.19 16.57 -14.36
C MET A 476 -32.03 15.28 -14.44
N SER A 477 -31.79 14.38 -13.51
CA SER A 477 -32.57 13.17 -13.30
C SER A 477 -33.25 13.19 -11.92
N PRO A 478 -34.33 12.43 -11.70
CA PRO A 478 -34.95 12.32 -10.37
C PRO A 478 -33.98 11.88 -9.28
N THR A 479 -33.03 11.02 -9.63
CA THR A 479 -31.99 10.54 -8.72
C THR A 479 -31.06 11.68 -8.30
N LEU A 480 -30.53 12.47 -9.24
CA LEU A 480 -29.66 13.61 -8.95
C LEU A 480 -30.42 14.71 -8.18
N ALA A 481 -31.68 14.96 -8.49
CA ALA A 481 -32.52 15.93 -7.77
C ALA A 481 -32.70 15.50 -6.30
N ARG A 482 -32.96 14.22 -6.03
CA ARG A 482 -33.06 13.68 -4.68
C ARG A 482 -31.78 13.88 -3.91
N GLY A 483 -30.63 13.50 -4.48
CA GLY A 483 -29.34 13.66 -3.85
C GLY A 483 -29.00 15.13 -3.57
N ALA A 484 -29.30 16.02 -4.52
CA ALA A 484 -29.07 17.45 -4.36
C ALA A 484 -30.00 18.09 -3.31
N ALA A 485 -31.26 17.68 -3.26
CA ALA A 485 -32.22 18.17 -2.25
C ALA A 485 -31.88 17.69 -0.83
N ALA A 486 -31.32 16.50 -0.68
CA ALA A 486 -30.89 15.94 0.62
C ALA A 486 -29.48 16.41 1.04
N SER A 487 -28.75 17.11 0.17
CA SER A 487 -27.38 17.54 0.42
C SER A 487 -27.30 18.65 1.47
N ASN A 488 -26.27 18.66 2.30
CA ASN A 488 -25.94 19.79 3.18
C ASN A 488 -25.20 20.95 2.44
N HIS A 489 -25.05 20.84 1.11
CA HIS A 489 -24.41 21.85 0.27
C HIS A 489 -25.47 22.75 -0.35
N SER A 490 -25.68 23.96 0.20
CA SER A 490 -26.77 24.87 -0.24
C SER A 490 -26.84 25.12 -1.76
N PRO A 491 -25.73 25.26 -2.52
CA PRO A 491 -25.83 25.39 -3.98
C PRO A 491 -26.51 24.22 -4.67
N ALA A 492 -26.50 23.01 -4.08
CA ALA A 492 -27.21 21.86 -4.64
C ALA A 492 -28.73 22.02 -4.52
N HIS A 493 -29.23 22.55 -3.40
CA HIS A 493 -30.62 22.91 -3.23
C HIS A 493 -31.05 23.97 -4.24
N ASP A 494 -30.28 25.06 -4.36
CA ASP A 494 -30.57 26.16 -5.27
C ASP A 494 -30.68 25.66 -6.73
N TRP A 495 -29.81 24.70 -7.10
CA TRP A 495 -29.84 24.08 -8.43
C TRP A 495 -31.13 23.32 -8.70
N VAL A 496 -31.62 22.51 -7.75
CA VAL A 496 -32.90 21.77 -7.91
C VAL A 496 -34.08 22.73 -7.99
N VAL A 497 -34.12 23.74 -7.12
CA VAL A 497 -35.20 24.76 -7.10
C VAL A 497 -35.22 25.53 -8.42
N ALA A 498 -34.08 25.99 -8.90
CA ALA A 498 -33.97 26.72 -10.16
C ALA A 498 -34.39 25.85 -11.37
N TRP A 499 -33.98 24.58 -11.38
CA TRP A 499 -34.38 23.66 -12.42
C TRP A 499 -35.91 23.41 -12.39
N ALA A 500 -36.50 23.16 -11.23
CA ALA A 500 -37.92 22.93 -11.06
C ALA A 500 -38.75 24.15 -11.52
N ALA A 501 -38.30 25.35 -11.26
CA ALA A 501 -38.94 26.59 -11.71
C ALA A 501 -38.93 26.75 -13.25
N GLN A 502 -37.89 26.23 -13.91
CA GLN A 502 -37.76 26.27 -15.37
C GLN A 502 -38.52 25.12 -16.09
N HIS A 503 -38.84 24.03 -15.36
CA HIS A 503 -39.47 22.81 -15.90
C HIS A 503 -40.77 22.42 -15.16
N PRO A 504 -41.73 23.33 -15.00
CA PRO A 504 -42.95 23.09 -14.21
C PRO A 504 -43.81 21.95 -14.77
N SER A 505 -43.81 21.74 -16.09
CA SER A 505 -44.51 20.63 -16.73
C SER A 505 -43.93 19.26 -16.34
N ASP A 506 -42.60 19.15 -16.27
CA ASP A 506 -41.92 17.90 -15.94
C ASP A 506 -42.13 17.56 -14.45
N VAL A 507 -42.09 18.57 -13.59
CA VAL A 507 -42.39 18.43 -12.15
C VAL A 507 -43.84 18.00 -11.94
N ALA A 508 -44.80 18.60 -12.64
CA ALA A 508 -46.24 18.29 -12.53
C ALA A 508 -46.59 16.90 -13.10
N ALA A 509 -45.89 16.46 -14.14
CA ALA A 509 -46.13 15.17 -14.79
C ALA A 509 -45.65 13.96 -13.98
N SER A 510 -44.81 14.17 -12.97
CA SER A 510 -44.21 13.09 -12.18
C SER A 510 -44.47 13.25 -10.68
N GLY A 511 -45.27 12.34 -10.12
CA GLY A 511 -45.48 12.28 -8.67
C GLY A 511 -44.18 12.15 -7.86
N THR A 512 -43.11 11.62 -8.45
CA THR A 512 -41.77 11.50 -7.86
C THR A 512 -41.13 12.88 -7.62
N TRP A 513 -41.28 13.81 -8.58
CA TRP A 513 -40.77 15.17 -8.42
C TRP A 513 -41.51 15.96 -7.34
N LEU A 514 -42.85 15.82 -7.30
CA LEU A 514 -43.66 16.44 -6.26
C LEU A 514 -43.33 15.92 -4.86
N ALA A 515 -43.15 14.59 -4.71
CA ALA A 515 -42.74 14.00 -3.46
C ALA A 515 -41.37 14.51 -3.00
N LEU A 516 -40.40 14.65 -3.91
CA LEU A 516 -39.07 15.19 -3.61
C LEU A 516 -39.10 16.64 -3.12
N LEU A 517 -39.91 17.49 -3.75
CA LEU A 517 -40.04 18.90 -3.34
C LEU A 517 -40.75 19.06 -1.99
N ILE A 518 -41.65 18.13 -1.62
CA ILE A 518 -42.40 18.16 -0.36
C ILE A 518 -41.62 17.57 0.80
N THR A 519 -40.77 16.53 0.56
CA THR A 519 -40.03 15.79 1.61
C THR A 519 -38.58 16.25 1.76
N GLY A 520 -38.08 17.11 0.89
CA GLY A 520 -36.71 17.61 0.88
C GLY A 520 -36.44 18.76 1.84
N ASN A 521 -37.11 18.78 3.03
CA ASN A 521 -36.79 19.70 4.13
C ASN A 521 -36.19 18.95 5.32
#